data_5a879b6f01fe1e7d841d71693f73c201
#
_entry.id   5a879b6f01fe1e7d841d71693f73c201
#
_cell.length_a   1.000
_cell.length_b   1.000
_cell.length_c   1.000
_cell.angle_alpha   90.00
_cell.angle_beta   90.00
_cell.angle_gamma   90.00
#
_symmetry.space_group_name_H-M   'P 1'
#
loop_
_entity.id
_entity.type
_entity.pdbx_description
1 polymer ?
#
loop_
_entity_poly.entity_id
_entity_poly.type
_entity_poly.pdbx_seq_one_letter_code
_entity_poly.pdbx_strand_id
1 'polypeptide(L)'
;MEETSMLNYKRYKRVPVVNFPERTWPDKEIEKAPVWCSVDLRDGNQALVEPMVVEEKVEMFNLLVKLGFKEIEVGFPAASQIEYDFLRTLVDRKLIPDDVEIQVLVQCREHLIKRTFEALEGIKKAIVHIYNSTSTLQRDVVFHKDKDEIKDIAIIGTKLVQRYAAECDTQVRLEYSPESFTGTELDFALDICTAVQETWGATKENPIIINLPSTVEMTTPNVYADQIEWMNTHFKNRDSIILSIHPHNDRGEGVASTELALLAGADRVEGTLFGNGERTGNVDILTVAYNMFSQGINPELNIENIREIAEIYERCTKMDIPPRHPYAGKLVFTAFSGSHQDAINKGMQALHERGGEFWEVPYLPIDPSDIGREYEPIVRINSQSGKGGVAFVMDTFYGFKLPKGMHKEFADVIQKISEKQGEVAPEQIMEAFKNEYLERKEPMHFRKCRITDTETGDGEFATLAKVIYTDHGIEKTFEGVGNGPIDAIQRGMEDALGIQIKVMDYNEHALAAGSGAQAASYIHLIDQVSGKTTYGVGISSNITRASIRGIFSAVNRLFY
;
A
#
# COMPACT_ATOMS: atom_id res chain seq x y z
N MET A 1 27.23 34.43 2.54
CA MET A 1 26.20 33.44 2.83
C MET A 1 26.33 32.41 1.73
N GLU A 2 26.84 31.22 2.04
CA GLU A 2 26.76 30.07 1.11
C GLU A 2 25.31 29.79 0.83
N GLU A 3 24.93 29.75 -0.45
CA GLU A 3 23.58 29.32 -0.85
C GLU A 3 23.36 27.88 -0.37
N THR A 4 22.59 27.71 0.71
CA THR A 4 22.18 26.41 1.25
C THR A 4 21.02 25.82 0.40
N SER A 5 21.19 25.81 -0.93
CA SER A 5 20.16 25.32 -1.84
C SER A 5 20.61 24.03 -2.55
N MET A 6 19.67 23.17 -2.90
CA MET A 6 19.91 22.02 -3.77
C MET A 6 20.37 22.52 -5.15
N LEU A 7 21.64 22.36 -5.48
CA LEU A 7 22.27 22.95 -6.67
C LEU A 7 21.68 22.50 -8.00
N ASN A 8 21.05 21.31 -8.04
CA ASN A 8 20.57 20.67 -9.27
C ASN A 8 19.16 21.09 -9.71
N TYR A 9 18.47 21.97 -8.98
CA TYR A 9 17.10 22.40 -9.35
C TYR A 9 17.04 23.03 -10.75
N LYS A 10 18.12 23.63 -11.25
CA LYS A 10 18.23 24.24 -12.58
C LYS A 10 18.12 23.24 -13.74
N ARG A 11 18.20 21.92 -13.47
CA ARG A 11 18.00 20.87 -14.47
C ARG A 11 16.53 20.66 -14.81
N TYR A 12 15.62 21.12 -13.95
CA TYR A 12 14.19 20.88 -14.09
C TYR A 12 13.51 22.09 -14.73
N LYS A 13 12.75 21.80 -15.78
CA LYS A 13 11.96 22.82 -16.49
C LYS A 13 10.58 22.90 -15.84
N ARG A 14 10.06 24.11 -15.71
CA ARG A 14 8.66 24.31 -15.31
C ARG A 14 7.74 23.82 -16.41
N VAL A 15 6.68 23.09 -16.03
CA VAL A 15 5.57 22.81 -16.92
C VAL A 15 4.77 24.10 -17.12
N PRO A 16 4.50 24.51 -18.37
CA PRO A 16 3.71 25.71 -18.62
C PRO A 16 2.29 25.60 -18.07
N VAL A 17 1.79 26.66 -17.49
CA VAL A 17 0.37 26.77 -17.14
C VAL A 17 -0.47 26.84 -18.42
N VAL A 18 -1.69 26.33 -18.37
CA VAL A 18 -2.66 26.45 -19.46
C VAL A 18 -3.16 27.90 -19.54
N ASN A 19 -3.05 28.52 -20.71
CA ASN A 19 -3.67 29.81 -20.93
C ASN A 19 -5.17 29.62 -21.18
N PHE A 20 -5.95 29.63 -20.10
CA PHE A 20 -7.38 29.34 -20.14
C PHE A 20 -8.13 30.36 -19.23
N PRO A 21 -8.35 31.61 -19.72
CA PRO A 21 -9.01 32.65 -18.94
C PRO A 21 -10.49 32.37 -18.66
N GLU A 22 -11.15 31.55 -19.49
CA GLU A 22 -12.54 31.17 -19.36
C GLU A 22 -12.80 29.99 -18.42
N ARG A 23 -11.81 29.56 -17.63
CA ARG A 23 -11.98 28.45 -16.69
C ARG A 23 -13.12 28.72 -15.70
N THR A 24 -13.90 27.69 -15.42
CA THR A 24 -15.05 27.77 -14.51
C THR A 24 -14.95 26.79 -13.34
N TRP A 25 -14.07 25.80 -13.41
CA TRP A 25 -13.96 24.74 -12.42
C TRP A 25 -13.74 25.23 -10.97
N PRO A 26 -13.02 26.35 -10.69
CA PRO A 26 -12.81 26.76 -9.30
C PRO A 26 -14.07 27.21 -8.55
N ASP A 27 -15.14 27.56 -9.29
CA ASP A 27 -16.41 28.01 -8.73
C ASP A 27 -17.47 26.89 -8.70
N LYS A 28 -17.08 25.65 -9.02
CA LYS A 28 -17.99 24.48 -9.03
C LYS A 28 -17.84 23.65 -7.77
N GLU A 29 -18.85 22.83 -7.51
CA GLU A 29 -18.88 21.84 -6.44
C GLU A 29 -19.06 20.44 -7.04
N ILE A 30 -18.58 19.40 -6.34
CA ILE A 30 -18.86 18.02 -6.69
C ILE A 30 -20.25 17.71 -6.14
N GLU A 31 -21.22 17.42 -7.02
CA GLU A 31 -22.62 17.20 -6.63
C GLU A 31 -23.00 15.70 -6.57
N LYS A 32 -22.24 14.84 -7.26
CA LYS A 32 -22.51 13.41 -7.37
C LYS A 32 -21.22 12.61 -7.57
N ALA A 33 -21.30 11.31 -7.31
CA ALA A 33 -20.22 10.40 -7.62
C ALA A 33 -19.94 10.32 -9.13
N PRO A 34 -18.67 10.14 -9.53
CA PRO A 34 -18.32 9.76 -10.91
C PRO A 34 -18.64 8.28 -11.15
N VAL A 35 -18.50 7.85 -12.40
CA VAL A 35 -18.37 6.42 -12.68
C VAL A 35 -17.01 5.96 -12.17
N TRP A 36 -17.01 4.99 -11.26
CA TRP A 36 -15.78 4.42 -10.72
C TRP A 36 -15.31 3.22 -11.54
N CYS A 37 -14.05 3.22 -11.95
CA CYS A 37 -13.38 2.07 -12.54
C CYS A 37 -12.20 1.66 -11.66
N SER A 38 -12.23 0.43 -11.14
CA SER A 38 -11.06 -0.11 -10.46
C SER A 38 -10.04 -0.64 -11.47
N VAL A 39 -8.78 -0.24 -11.29
CA VAL A 39 -7.63 -0.78 -12.02
C VAL A 39 -6.69 -1.60 -11.12
N ASP A 40 -7.18 -2.04 -9.94
CA ASP A 40 -6.41 -2.85 -8.99
C ASP A 40 -5.84 -4.13 -9.61
N LEU A 41 -6.62 -4.81 -10.45
CA LEU A 41 -6.25 -6.09 -11.06
C LEU A 41 -5.35 -5.95 -12.29
N ARG A 42 -5.18 -4.74 -12.82
CA ARG A 42 -4.26 -4.46 -13.93
C ARG A 42 -3.09 -3.61 -13.45
N ASP A 43 -3.26 -2.31 -13.26
CA ASP A 43 -2.20 -1.35 -12.91
C ASP A 43 -1.69 -1.57 -11.49
N GLY A 44 -2.59 -1.83 -10.56
CA GLY A 44 -2.26 -2.21 -9.19
C GLY A 44 -1.48 -3.51 -9.13
N ASN A 45 -1.95 -4.57 -9.79
CA ASN A 45 -1.28 -5.88 -9.81
C ASN A 45 0.07 -5.86 -10.53
N GLN A 46 0.17 -5.10 -11.62
CA GLN A 46 1.40 -4.95 -12.40
C GLN A 46 2.56 -4.37 -11.56
N ALA A 47 2.25 -3.52 -10.60
CA ALA A 47 3.21 -2.83 -9.74
C ALA A 47 3.65 -3.65 -8.51
N LEU A 48 3.03 -4.79 -8.23
CA LEU A 48 3.38 -5.61 -7.08
C LEU A 48 4.71 -6.33 -7.27
N VAL A 49 5.52 -6.39 -6.22
CA VAL A 49 6.77 -7.18 -6.19
C VAL A 49 6.47 -8.66 -6.42
N GLU A 50 5.38 -9.15 -5.81
CA GLU A 50 4.82 -10.47 -6.02
C GLU A 50 3.40 -10.30 -6.59
N PRO A 51 3.20 -10.38 -7.92
CA PRO A 51 1.88 -10.28 -8.51
C PRO A 51 0.91 -11.32 -7.94
N MET A 52 -0.35 -10.93 -7.83
CA MET A 52 -1.40 -11.82 -7.32
C MET A 52 -1.52 -13.08 -8.18
N VAL A 53 -1.64 -14.23 -7.53
CA VAL A 53 -2.03 -15.47 -8.21
C VAL A 53 -3.52 -15.45 -8.55
N VAL A 54 -3.99 -16.37 -9.40
CA VAL A 54 -5.37 -16.37 -9.91
C VAL A 54 -6.41 -16.33 -8.79
N GLU A 55 -6.23 -17.09 -7.71
CA GLU A 55 -7.19 -17.12 -6.60
C GLU A 55 -7.20 -15.82 -5.78
N GLU A 56 -6.05 -15.16 -5.61
CA GLU A 56 -5.95 -13.83 -5.00
C GLU A 56 -6.63 -12.76 -5.89
N LYS A 57 -6.46 -12.84 -7.22
CA LYS A 57 -7.17 -11.99 -8.17
C LYS A 57 -8.68 -12.20 -8.13
N VAL A 58 -9.15 -13.44 -7.99
CA VAL A 58 -10.57 -13.75 -7.83
C VAL A 58 -11.10 -13.19 -6.51
N GLU A 59 -10.35 -13.28 -5.42
CA GLU A 59 -10.73 -12.70 -4.13
C GLU A 59 -10.83 -11.17 -4.23
N MET A 60 -9.86 -10.51 -4.84
CA MET A 60 -9.87 -9.06 -5.08
C MET A 60 -11.04 -8.66 -6.01
N PHE A 61 -11.28 -9.39 -7.08
CA PHE A 61 -12.42 -9.16 -7.97
C PHE A 61 -13.76 -9.21 -7.22
N ASN A 62 -13.96 -10.22 -6.38
CA ASN A 62 -15.16 -10.36 -5.57
C ASN A 62 -15.31 -9.22 -4.55
N LEU A 63 -14.20 -8.74 -3.97
CA LEU A 63 -14.21 -7.56 -3.12
C LEU A 63 -14.68 -6.34 -3.92
N LEU A 64 -14.12 -6.06 -5.09
CA LEU A 64 -14.49 -4.92 -5.92
C LEU A 64 -15.97 -4.95 -6.31
N VAL A 65 -16.49 -6.12 -6.68
CA VAL A 65 -17.93 -6.32 -6.94
C VAL A 65 -18.77 -6.03 -5.69
N LYS A 66 -18.37 -6.54 -4.51
CA LYS A 66 -19.03 -6.27 -3.22
C LYS A 66 -19.06 -4.79 -2.87
N LEU A 67 -17.98 -4.08 -3.18
CA LEU A 67 -17.88 -2.64 -2.97
C LEU A 67 -18.76 -1.82 -3.93
N GLY A 68 -19.31 -2.44 -4.98
CA GLY A 68 -20.24 -1.79 -5.89
C GLY A 68 -19.61 -1.23 -7.16
N PHE A 69 -18.32 -1.51 -7.44
CA PHE A 69 -17.73 -1.15 -8.72
C PHE A 69 -18.51 -1.77 -9.89
N LYS A 70 -18.84 -0.93 -10.88
CA LYS A 70 -19.56 -1.36 -12.09
C LYS A 70 -18.64 -1.51 -13.28
N GLU A 71 -17.45 -0.96 -13.23
CA GLU A 71 -16.39 -1.11 -14.22
C GLU A 71 -15.11 -1.56 -13.52
N ILE A 72 -14.52 -2.68 -13.98
CA ILE A 72 -13.34 -3.28 -13.37
C ILE A 72 -12.35 -3.67 -14.47
N GLU A 73 -11.18 -3.05 -14.49
CA GLU A 73 -10.09 -3.42 -15.40
C GLU A 73 -9.36 -4.64 -14.84
N VAL A 74 -9.57 -5.79 -15.47
CA VAL A 74 -9.13 -7.09 -14.96
C VAL A 74 -7.74 -7.50 -15.42
N GLY A 75 -7.15 -6.79 -16.38
CA GLY A 75 -5.79 -7.07 -16.82
C GLY A 75 -5.54 -6.79 -18.29
N PHE A 76 -4.43 -7.36 -18.78
CA PHE A 76 -4.02 -7.32 -20.18
C PHE A 76 -3.95 -8.77 -20.74
N PRO A 77 -5.07 -9.35 -21.16
CA PRO A 77 -5.15 -10.78 -21.53
C PRO A 77 -4.17 -11.21 -22.62
N ALA A 78 -3.78 -10.28 -23.49
CA ALA A 78 -2.81 -10.54 -24.55
C ALA A 78 -1.35 -10.47 -24.08
N ALA A 79 -1.05 -9.96 -22.88
CA ALA A 79 0.32 -9.79 -22.41
C ALA A 79 0.94 -11.10 -21.89
N SER A 80 0.16 -11.95 -21.24
CA SER A 80 0.63 -13.23 -20.69
C SER A 80 -0.46 -14.28 -20.59
N GLN A 81 -0.06 -15.54 -20.46
CA GLN A 81 -1.02 -16.63 -20.29
C GLN A 81 -1.76 -16.52 -18.95
N ILE A 82 -1.10 -16.04 -17.90
CA ILE A 82 -1.72 -15.86 -16.56
C ILE A 82 -2.87 -14.84 -16.64
N GLU A 83 -2.68 -13.72 -17.34
CA GLU A 83 -3.71 -12.70 -17.53
C GLU A 83 -4.89 -13.24 -18.36
N TYR A 84 -4.59 -14.03 -19.39
CA TYR A 84 -5.61 -14.72 -20.20
C TYR A 84 -6.41 -15.71 -19.34
N ASP A 85 -5.73 -16.59 -18.60
CA ASP A 85 -6.35 -17.64 -17.78
C ASP A 85 -7.18 -17.04 -16.64
N PHE A 86 -6.77 -15.91 -16.07
CA PHE A 86 -7.56 -15.20 -15.07
C PHE A 86 -8.90 -14.73 -15.65
N LEU A 87 -8.90 -14.05 -16.79
CA LEU A 87 -10.14 -13.60 -17.42
C LEU A 87 -11.04 -14.81 -17.77
N ARG A 88 -10.47 -15.89 -18.33
CA ARG A 88 -11.22 -17.12 -18.58
C ARG A 88 -11.78 -17.73 -17.30
N THR A 89 -11.03 -17.67 -16.20
CA THR A 89 -11.52 -18.14 -14.89
C THR A 89 -12.76 -17.37 -14.44
N LEU A 90 -12.80 -16.04 -14.62
CA LEU A 90 -14.00 -15.24 -14.30
C LEU A 90 -15.21 -15.67 -15.13
N VAL A 91 -15.01 -15.96 -16.42
CA VAL A 91 -16.07 -16.43 -17.33
C VAL A 91 -16.53 -17.84 -16.97
N ASP A 92 -15.61 -18.79 -16.86
CA ASP A 92 -15.89 -20.21 -16.68
C ASP A 92 -16.56 -20.50 -15.32
N ARG A 93 -16.15 -19.76 -14.29
CA ARG A 93 -16.76 -19.82 -12.95
C ARG A 93 -18.00 -18.92 -12.79
N LYS A 94 -18.40 -18.18 -13.83
CA LYS A 94 -19.56 -17.26 -13.84
C LYS A 94 -19.51 -16.23 -12.71
N LEU A 95 -18.35 -15.62 -12.50
CA LEU A 95 -18.12 -14.67 -11.41
C LEU A 95 -18.51 -13.22 -11.77
N ILE A 96 -18.75 -12.93 -13.05
CA ILE A 96 -19.07 -11.58 -13.52
C ILE A 96 -20.58 -11.34 -13.37
N PRO A 97 -21.02 -10.41 -12.50
CA PRO A 97 -22.43 -10.03 -12.41
C PRO A 97 -22.93 -9.33 -13.69
N ASP A 98 -24.24 -9.40 -13.94
CA ASP A 98 -24.86 -8.81 -15.14
C ASP A 98 -24.74 -7.28 -15.20
N ASP A 99 -24.53 -6.62 -14.07
CA ASP A 99 -24.41 -5.16 -13.91
C ASP A 99 -22.96 -4.68 -13.79
N VAL A 100 -21.98 -5.57 -14.01
CA VAL A 100 -20.54 -5.25 -14.02
C VAL A 100 -20.00 -5.41 -15.44
N GLU A 101 -19.30 -4.38 -15.93
CA GLU A 101 -18.56 -4.42 -17.18
C GLU A 101 -17.08 -4.70 -16.92
N ILE A 102 -16.55 -5.67 -17.63
CA ILE A 102 -15.12 -6.01 -17.59
C ILE A 102 -14.37 -5.09 -18.55
N GLN A 103 -13.34 -4.44 -18.05
CA GLN A 103 -12.38 -3.69 -18.87
C GLN A 103 -11.11 -4.50 -19.10
N VAL A 104 -10.57 -4.45 -20.29
CA VAL A 104 -9.32 -5.10 -20.68
C VAL A 104 -8.43 -4.14 -21.45
N LEU A 105 -7.16 -4.05 -21.04
CA LEU A 105 -6.16 -3.21 -21.68
C LEU A 105 -5.54 -3.93 -22.89
N VAL A 106 -5.28 -3.20 -23.97
CA VAL A 106 -4.56 -3.74 -25.12
C VAL A 106 -3.84 -2.64 -25.90
N GLN A 107 -2.62 -2.91 -26.36
CA GLN A 107 -1.91 -2.04 -27.31
C GLN A 107 -2.55 -2.09 -28.70
N CYS A 108 -2.41 -1.01 -29.48
CA CYS A 108 -2.90 -0.87 -30.85
C CYS A 108 -2.13 -1.77 -31.84
N ARG A 109 -2.12 -3.10 -31.61
CA ARG A 109 -1.46 -4.11 -32.45
C ARG A 109 -2.42 -5.25 -32.76
N GLU A 110 -2.58 -5.60 -34.01
CA GLU A 110 -3.60 -6.55 -34.46
C GLU A 110 -3.58 -7.89 -33.73
N HIS A 111 -2.41 -8.51 -33.60
CA HIS A 111 -2.30 -9.82 -32.93
C HIS A 111 -2.66 -9.78 -31.44
N LEU A 112 -2.41 -8.65 -30.76
CA LEU A 112 -2.79 -8.46 -29.35
C LEU A 112 -4.29 -8.21 -29.24
N ILE A 113 -4.86 -7.35 -30.09
CA ILE A 113 -6.30 -7.09 -30.13
C ILE A 113 -7.06 -8.39 -30.41
N LYS A 114 -6.62 -9.17 -31.42
CA LYS A 114 -7.20 -10.47 -31.70
C LYS A 114 -7.22 -11.39 -30.49
N ARG A 115 -6.06 -11.52 -29.80
CA ARG A 115 -5.93 -12.35 -28.60
C ARG A 115 -6.83 -11.87 -27.46
N THR A 116 -7.02 -10.54 -27.34
CA THR A 116 -7.94 -9.96 -26.36
C THR A 116 -9.39 -10.37 -26.65
N PHE A 117 -9.84 -10.30 -27.90
CA PHE A 117 -11.19 -10.72 -28.26
C PHE A 117 -11.41 -12.24 -28.07
N GLU A 118 -10.39 -13.07 -28.32
CA GLU A 118 -10.45 -14.50 -27.98
C GLU A 118 -10.67 -14.71 -26.47
N ALA A 119 -10.07 -13.87 -25.62
CA ALA A 119 -10.24 -13.95 -24.18
C ALA A 119 -11.63 -13.46 -23.71
N LEU A 120 -12.27 -12.55 -24.44
CA LEU A 120 -13.60 -12.00 -24.15
C LEU A 120 -14.76 -12.94 -24.54
N GLU A 121 -14.51 -14.06 -25.19
CA GLU A 121 -15.57 -15.00 -25.60
C GLU A 121 -16.48 -15.40 -24.43
N GLY A 122 -17.79 -15.25 -24.59
CA GLY A 122 -18.79 -15.55 -23.55
C GLY A 122 -19.07 -14.41 -22.57
N ILE A 123 -18.41 -13.26 -22.69
CA ILE A 123 -18.71 -12.05 -21.91
C ILE A 123 -19.81 -11.26 -22.63
N LYS A 124 -20.83 -10.81 -21.88
CA LYS A 124 -21.96 -10.06 -22.44
C LYS A 124 -21.58 -8.63 -22.82
N LYS A 125 -20.84 -7.94 -21.93
CA LYS A 125 -20.45 -6.55 -22.06
C LYS A 125 -18.99 -6.37 -21.65
N ALA A 126 -18.21 -5.63 -22.46
CA ALA A 126 -16.83 -5.36 -22.15
C ALA A 126 -16.39 -3.97 -22.63
N ILE A 127 -15.45 -3.37 -21.92
CA ILE A 127 -14.71 -2.20 -22.36
C ILE A 127 -13.36 -2.69 -22.89
N VAL A 128 -13.07 -2.37 -24.15
CA VAL A 128 -11.75 -2.61 -24.75
C VAL A 128 -10.98 -1.30 -24.68
N HIS A 129 -9.97 -1.25 -23.82
CA HIS A 129 -9.15 -0.08 -23.57
C HIS A 129 -7.88 -0.15 -24.43
N ILE A 130 -7.82 0.68 -25.47
CA ILE A 130 -6.62 0.85 -26.29
C ILE A 130 -5.86 2.12 -25.92
N TYR A 131 -4.55 2.09 -26.07
CA TYR A 131 -3.69 3.23 -25.78
C TYR A 131 -2.46 3.28 -26.68
N ASN A 132 -1.91 4.46 -26.82
CA ASN A 132 -0.57 4.69 -27.33
C ASN A 132 -0.03 6.01 -26.76
N SER A 133 1.30 6.08 -26.58
CA SER A 133 1.94 7.27 -26.00
C SER A 133 1.94 8.43 -26.98
N THR A 134 1.60 9.62 -26.49
CA THR A 134 1.39 10.84 -27.30
C THR A 134 2.29 12.00 -26.91
N SER A 135 3.00 11.91 -25.77
CA SER A 135 3.82 13.02 -25.26
C SER A 135 4.95 13.41 -26.23
N THR A 136 5.31 14.69 -26.21
CA THR A 136 6.43 15.23 -26.98
C THR A 136 7.70 14.42 -26.80
N LEU A 137 8.04 14.10 -25.55
CA LEU A 137 9.27 13.37 -25.22
C LEU A 137 9.26 11.94 -25.81
N GLN A 138 8.15 11.20 -25.65
CA GLN A 138 8.07 9.82 -26.16
C GLN A 138 8.03 9.77 -27.69
N ARG A 139 7.36 10.71 -28.34
CA ARG A 139 7.40 10.83 -29.81
C ARG A 139 8.83 11.04 -30.32
N ASP A 140 9.60 11.90 -29.64
CA ASP A 140 10.97 12.25 -30.04
C ASP A 140 11.97 11.13 -29.73
N VAL A 141 12.02 10.63 -28.47
CA VAL A 141 13.12 9.76 -28.01
C VAL A 141 12.79 8.25 -28.02
N VAL A 142 11.49 7.88 -28.04
CA VAL A 142 11.09 6.46 -27.97
C VAL A 142 10.60 5.95 -29.32
N PHE A 143 9.67 6.68 -29.94
CA PHE A 143 9.03 6.23 -31.19
C PHE A 143 9.73 6.78 -32.43
N HIS A 144 10.39 7.92 -32.32
CA HIS A 144 10.95 8.67 -33.45
C HIS A 144 9.88 8.90 -34.54
N LYS A 145 8.68 9.34 -34.12
CA LYS A 145 7.50 9.53 -34.93
C LYS A 145 6.92 10.93 -34.77
N ASP A 146 6.39 11.46 -35.86
CA ASP A 146 5.64 12.71 -35.84
C ASP A 146 4.19 12.52 -35.34
N LYS A 147 3.44 13.63 -35.24
CA LYS A 147 2.06 13.63 -34.74
C LYS A 147 1.11 12.80 -35.59
N ASP A 148 1.27 12.84 -36.92
CA ASP A 148 0.41 12.12 -37.88
C ASP A 148 0.64 10.61 -37.75
N GLU A 149 1.88 10.16 -37.71
CA GLU A 149 2.24 8.75 -37.53
C GLU A 149 1.73 8.19 -36.19
N ILE A 150 1.78 8.99 -35.10
CA ILE A 150 1.24 8.60 -33.79
C ILE A 150 -0.30 8.53 -33.82
N LYS A 151 -0.95 9.47 -34.47
CA LYS A 151 -2.41 9.48 -34.68
C LYS A 151 -2.86 8.27 -35.50
N ASP A 152 -2.12 7.89 -36.54
CA ASP A 152 -2.41 6.71 -37.36
C ASP A 152 -2.41 5.41 -36.54
N ILE A 153 -1.53 5.29 -35.52
CA ILE A 153 -1.53 4.13 -34.60
C ILE A 153 -2.88 4.01 -33.90
N ALA A 154 -3.40 5.11 -33.35
CA ALA A 154 -4.68 5.14 -32.65
C ALA A 154 -5.85 4.81 -33.59
N ILE A 155 -5.87 5.41 -34.77
CA ILE A 155 -6.91 5.17 -35.82
C ILE A 155 -6.91 3.70 -36.25
N ILE A 156 -5.73 3.13 -36.52
CA ILE A 156 -5.59 1.71 -36.89
C ILE A 156 -6.08 0.81 -35.77
N GLY A 157 -5.67 1.10 -34.51
CA GLY A 157 -6.13 0.37 -33.35
C GLY A 157 -7.66 0.40 -33.19
N THR A 158 -8.26 1.58 -33.35
CA THR A 158 -9.71 1.75 -33.28
C THR A 158 -10.44 0.93 -34.37
N LYS A 159 -9.97 0.98 -35.62
CA LYS A 159 -10.54 0.18 -36.71
C LYS A 159 -10.43 -1.32 -36.48
N LEU A 160 -9.33 -1.77 -35.88
CA LEU A 160 -9.15 -3.17 -35.50
C LEU A 160 -10.15 -3.59 -34.42
N VAL A 161 -10.34 -2.77 -33.38
CA VAL A 161 -11.36 -3.05 -32.36
C VAL A 161 -12.76 -3.09 -32.95
N GLN A 162 -13.11 -2.13 -33.85
CA GLN A 162 -14.40 -2.13 -34.54
C GLN A 162 -14.63 -3.43 -35.34
N ARG A 163 -13.59 -3.89 -36.06
CA ARG A 163 -13.69 -5.13 -36.87
C ARG A 163 -13.97 -6.34 -35.97
N TYR A 164 -13.18 -6.53 -34.91
CA TYR A 164 -13.35 -7.67 -34.02
C TYR A 164 -14.63 -7.56 -33.18
N ALA A 165 -15.05 -6.37 -32.79
CA ALA A 165 -16.32 -6.14 -32.10
C ALA A 165 -17.54 -6.52 -32.98
N ALA A 166 -17.44 -6.30 -34.30
CA ALA A 166 -18.49 -6.70 -35.25
C ALA A 166 -18.53 -8.22 -35.49
N GLU A 167 -17.47 -8.95 -35.16
CA GLU A 167 -17.32 -10.40 -35.34
C GLU A 167 -17.64 -11.20 -34.07
N CYS A 168 -17.91 -10.56 -32.94
CA CYS A 168 -18.18 -11.21 -31.65
C CYS A 168 -19.59 -10.89 -31.12
N ASP A 169 -20.08 -11.73 -30.18
CA ASP A 169 -21.38 -11.55 -29.51
C ASP A 169 -21.30 -10.58 -28.32
N THR A 170 -20.09 -10.16 -27.91
CA THR A 170 -19.88 -9.24 -26.80
C THR A 170 -20.27 -7.82 -27.18
N GLN A 171 -21.10 -7.16 -26.38
CA GLN A 171 -21.34 -5.72 -26.52
C GLN A 171 -20.08 -4.95 -26.09
N VAL A 172 -19.37 -4.34 -27.02
CA VAL A 172 -18.10 -3.67 -26.77
C VAL A 172 -18.29 -2.16 -26.70
N ARG A 173 -17.78 -1.53 -25.64
CA ARG A 173 -17.47 -0.10 -25.60
C ARG A 173 -15.97 0.10 -25.82
N LEU A 174 -15.61 1.18 -26.49
CA LEU A 174 -14.21 1.54 -26.69
C LEU A 174 -13.78 2.55 -25.64
N GLU A 175 -12.62 2.30 -25.03
CA GLU A 175 -11.85 3.31 -24.29
C GLU A 175 -10.54 3.59 -25.03
N TYR A 176 -10.18 4.87 -25.09
CA TYR A 176 -8.90 5.33 -25.64
C TYR A 176 -8.16 6.22 -24.66
N SER A 177 -6.89 5.91 -24.41
CA SER A 177 -5.97 6.76 -23.64
C SER A 177 -4.84 7.30 -24.53
N PRO A 178 -4.72 8.64 -24.70
CA PRO A 178 -3.48 9.26 -25.16
C PRO A 178 -2.47 9.22 -24.00
N GLU A 179 -1.74 8.11 -23.85
CA GLU A 179 -0.83 7.89 -22.73
C GLU A 179 0.18 9.04 -22.59
N SER A 180 0.50 9.43 -21.36
CA SER A 180 1.28 10.61 -21.03
C SER A 180 0.62 11.93 -21.49
N PHE A 181 -0.71 12.01 -21.34
CA PHE A 181 -1.50 13.19 -21.71
C PHE A 181 -0.93 14.49 -21.10
N THR A 182 -0.52 14.50 -19.84
CA THR A 182 0.04 15.69 -19.17
C THR A 182 1.33 16.21 -19.80
N GLY A 183 2.03 15.41 -20.60
CA GLY A 183 3.21 15.78 -21.39
C GLY A 183 2.93 15.96 -22.88
N THR A 184 1.65 15.97 -23.27
CA THR A 184 1.19 16.12 -24.66
C THR A 184 0.65 17.54 -24.87
N GLU A 185 0.87 18.12 -26.05
CA GLU A 185 0.25 19.39 -26.42
C GLU A 185 -1.26 19.24 -26.51
N LEU A 186 -2.02 20.15 -25.88
CA LEU A 186 -3.50 20.04 -25.80
C LEU A 186 -4.15 19.99 -27.19
N ASP A 187 -3.69 20.79 -28.13
CA ASP A 187 -4.20 20.76 -29.52
C ASP A 187 -4.02 19.37 -30.16
N PHE A 188 -2.89 18.72 -29.93
CA PHE A 188 -2.64 17.39 -30.44
C PHE A 188 -3.44 16.32 -29.70
N ALA A 189 -3.57 16.45 -28.38
CA ALA A 189 -4.42 15.55 -27.58
C ALA A 189 -5.88 15.63 -28.05
N LEU A 190 -6.39 16.83 -28.31
CA LEU A 190 -7.73 17.02 -28.86
C LEU A 190 -7.88 16.43 -30.27
N ASP A 191 -6.89 16.64 -31.15
CA ASP A 191 -6.91 16.14 -32.53
C ASP A 191 -6.94 14.61 -32.57
N ILE A 192 -6.04 13.94 -31.82
CA ILE A 192 -6.00 12.47 -31.80
C ILE A 192 -7.24 11.86 -31.15
N CYS A 193 -7.72 12.42 -30.03
CA CYS A 193 -8.94 11.94 -29.38
C CYS A 193 -10.18 12.13 -30.27
N THR A 194 -10.27 13.26 -30.97
CA THR A 194 -11.36 13.52 -31.94
C THR A 194 -11.30 12.53 -33.10
N ALA A 195 -10.10 12.25 -33.66
CA ALA A 195 -9.94 11.27 -34.72
C ALA A 195 -10.37 9.85 -34.31
N VAL A 196 -10.07 9.45 -33.04
CA VAL A 196 -10.53 8.18 -32.50
C VAL A 196 -12.05 8.17 -32.30
N GLN A 197 -12.62 9.24 -31.69
CA GLN A 197 -14.07 9.40 -31.52
C GLN A 197 -14.83 9.27 -32.84
N GLU A 198 -14.38 9.98 -33.87
CA GLU A 198 -14.97 9.95 -35.22
C GLU A 198 -14.82 8.59 -35.91
N THR A 199 -13.62 7.97 -35.77
CA THR A 199 -13.35 6.63 -36.31
C THR A 199 -14.23 5.58 -35.67
N TRP A 200 -14.43 5.64 -34.31
CA TRP A 200 -15.33 4.75 -33.61
C TRP A 200 -16.80 4.96 -33.97
N GLY A 201 -17.15 6.15 -34.43
CA GLY A 201 -18.52 6.53 -34.72
C GLY A 201 -19.34 6.73 -33.43
N ALA A 202 -18.72 7.36 -32.41
CA ALA A 202 -19.35 7.58 -31.11
C ALA A 202 -20.62 8.44 -31.22
N THR A 203 -21.67 8.03 -30.53
CA THR A 203 -22.94 8.75 -30.41
C THR A 203 -23.33 8.88 -28.93
N LYS A 204 -24.36 9.67 -28.66
CA LYS A 204 -24.89 9.81 -27.29
C LYS A 204 -25.40 8.47 -26.72
N GLU A 205 -25.95 7.62 -27.57
CA GLU A 205 -26.48 6.29 -27.20
C GLU A 205 -25.37 5.23 -27.10
N ASN A 206 -24.22 5.45 -27.76
CA ASN A 206 -23.05 4.61 -27.71
C ASN A 206 -21.78 5.47 -27.55
N PRO A 207 -21.57 6.06 -26.35
CA PRO A 207 -20.46 6.96 -26.13
C PRO A 207 -19.12 6.20 -26.08
N ILE A 208 -18.07 6.89 -26.52
CA ILE A 208 -16.69 6.45 -26.30
C ILE A 208 -16.18 6.93 -24.94
N ILE A 209 -15.32 6.17 -24.29
CA ILE A 209 -14.57 6.62 -23.13
C ILE A 209 -13.24 7.22 -23.63
N ILE A 210 -13.03 8.49 -23.35
CA ILE A 210 -11.75 9.16 -23.56
C ILE A 210 -11.12 9.36 -22.20
N ASN A 211 -10.04 8.62 -21.94
CA ASN A 211 -9.33 8.64 -20.66
C ASN A 211 -8.06 9.48 -20.79
N LEU A 212 -7.96 10.54 -19.98
CA LEU A 212 -6.86 11.50 -20.02
C LEU A 212 -5.90 11.28 -18.83
N PRO A 213 -4.91 10.37 -18.94
CA PRO A 213 -4.11 9.97 -17.81
C PRO A 213 -3.05 11.02 -17.42
N SER A 214 -2.97 11.34 -16.15
CA SER A 214 -1.77 11.89 -15.56
C SER A 214 -0.77 10.75 -15.30
N THR A 215 -0.25 10.17 -16.38
CA THR A 215 0.67 9.01 -16.34
C THR A 215 1.87 9.27 -15.44
N VAL A 216 2.33 10.51 -15.40
CA VAL A 216 3.25 11.05 -14.41
C VAL A 216 2.70 12.41 -13.96
N GLU A 217 2.63 12.64 -12.67
CA GLU A 217 2.29 13.97 -12.13
C GLU A 217 3.43 14.96 -12.43
N MET A 218 3.25 15.74 -13.47
CA MET A 218 4.27 16.68 -13.95
C MET A 218 4.16 18.07 -13.31
N THR A 219 2.97 18.42 -12.76
CA THR A 219 2.65 19.76 -12.29
C THR A 219 1.62 19.72 -11.16
N THR A 220 1.16 20.88 -10.71
CA THR A 220 0.17 21.01 -9.64
C THR A 220 -1.25 20.65 -10.12
N PRO A 221 -2.14 20.20 -9.21
CA PRO A 221 -3.51 19.75 -9.54
C PRO A 221 -4.35 20.74 -10.34
N ASN A 222 -4.20 22.05 -10.06
CA ASN A 222 -4.93 23.09 -10.77
C ASN A 222 -4.57 23.18 -12.27
N VAL A 223 -3.33 22.86 -12.65
CA VAL A 223 -2.93 22.82 -14.07
C VAL A 223 -3.56 21.60 -14.76
N TYR A 224 -3.62 20.46 -14.07
CA TYR A 224 -4.32 19.29 -14.59
C TYR A 224 -5.82 19.57 -14.75
N ALA A 225 -6.46 20.20 -13.77
CA ALA A 225 -7.86 20.64 -13.90
C ALA A 225 -8.07 21.58 -15.09
N ASP A 226 -7.19 22.56 -15.31
CA ASP A 226 -7.22 23.40 -16.49
C ASP A 226 -7.11 22.59 -17.78
N GLN A 227 -6.25 21.57 -17.85
CA GLN A 227 -6.13 20.69 -19.01
C GLN A 227 -7.44 19.91 -19.24
N ILE A 228 -8.05 19.37 -18.18
CA ILE A 228 -9.30 18.62 -18.28
C ILE A 228 -10.45 19.50 -18.71
N GLU A 229 -10.64 20.69 -18.10
CA GLU A 229 -11.72 21.59 -18.52
C GLU A 229 -11.53 22.13 -19.92
N TRP A 230 -10.28 22.41 -20.32
CA TRP A 230 -9.95 22.78 -21.68
C TRP A 230 -10.38 21.69 -22.68
N MET A 231 -10.01 20.44 -22.44
CA MET A 231 -10.44 19.31 -23.27
C MET A 231 -11.95 19.16 -23.28
N ASN A 232 -12.57 19.21 -22.09
CA ASN A 232 -14.01 19.09 -21.90
C ASN A 232 -14.81 20.10 -22.74
N THR A 233 -14.33 21.34 -22.83
CA THR A 233 -15.00 22.44 -23.54
C THR A 233 -14.67 22.49 -25.04
N HIS A 234 -13.59 21.85 -25.50
CA HIS A 234 -13.16 21.87 -26.89
C HIS A 234 -13.58 20.61 -27.68
N PHE A 235 -14.00 19.54 -27.02
CA PHE A 235 -14.55 18.37 -27.68
C PHE A 235 -15.82 18.72 -28.46
N LYS A 236 -15.86 18.35 -29.73
CA LYS A 236 -17.09 18.35 -30.52
C LYS A 236 -17.95 17.15 -30.11
N ASN A 237 -19.29 17.33 -30.11
CA ASN A 237 -20.22 16.28 -29.70
C ASN A 237 -19.87 15.68 -28.32
N ARG A 238 -19.63 16.55 -27.34
CA ARG A 238 -19.25 16.16 -25.97
C ARG A 238 -20.18 15.10 -25.36
N ASP A 239 -21.46 15.10 -25.72
CA ASP A 239 -22.49 14.14 -25.27
C ASP A 239 -22.17 12.68 -25.70
N SER A 240 -21.29 12.47 -26.69
CA SER A 240 -20.86 11.16 -27.13
C SER A 240 -19.56 10.69 -26.48
N ILE A 241 -19.08 11.39 -25.45
CA ILE A 241 -17.85 11.10 -24.72
C ILE A 241 -18.14 10.93 -23.24
N ILE A 242 -17.65 9.85 -22.66
CA ILE A 242 -17.44 9.72 -21.21
C ILE A 242 -15.99 10.15 -20.96
N LEU A 243 -15.83 11.32 -20.31
CA LEU A 243 -14.51 11.87 -20.02
C LEU A 243 -13.95 11.22 -18.76
N SER A 244 -12.97 10.38 -18.92
CA SER A 244 -12.31 9.63 -17.86
C SER A 244 -10.97 10.24 -17.50
N ILE A 245 -10.58 10.08 -16.24
CA ILE A 245 -9.27 10.48 -15.72
C ILE A 245 -8.60 9.29 -15.03
N HIS A 246 -7.27 9.28 -15.10
CA HIS A 246 -6.42 8.24 -14.50
C HIS A 246 -5.17 8.91 -13.88
N PRO A 247 -5.28 9.53 -12.71
CA PRO A 247 -4.16 10.19 -12.08
C PRO A 247 -3.26 9.20 -11.34
N HIS A 248 -1.92 9.35 -11.54
CA HIS A 248 -0.91 8.81 -10.63
C HIS A 248 -0.60 9.81 -9.49
N ASN A 249 0.26 9.40 -8.56
CA ASN A 249 0.51 10.11 -7.29
C ASN A 249 2.00 10.46 -7.10
N ASP A 250 2.72 10.75 -8.17
CA ASP A 250 4.19 10.98 -8.15
C ASP A 250 4.60 12.16 -7.25
N ARG A 251 3.73 13.15 -7.11
CA ARG A 251 3.93 14.35 -6.28
C ARG A 251 3.16 14.29 -4.97
N GLY A 252 2.40 13.22 -4.71
CA GLY A 252 1.50 13.09 -3.57
C GLY A 252 0.20 13.88 -3.71
N GLU A 253 -0.19 14.23 -4.93
CA GLU A 253 -1.33 15.10 -5.22
C GLU A 253 -2.46 14.38 -6.00
N GLY A 254 -2.39 13.05 -6.16
CA GLY A 254 -3.33 12.27 -6.97
C GLY A 254 -4.80 12.45 -6.56
N VAL A 255 -5.09 12.49 -5.24
CA VAL A 255 -6.44 12.77 -4.73
C VAL A 255 -6.88 14.18 -5.12
N ALA A 256 -6.06 15.19 -4.87
CA ALA A 256 -6.39 16.58 -5.21
C ALA A 256 -6.54 16.77 -6.73
N SER A 257 -5.67 16.14 -7.52
CA SER A 257 -5.79 16.15 -9.00
C SER A 257 -7.13 15.56 -9.46
N THR A 258 -7.59 14.49 -8.81
CA THR A 258 -8.88 13.85 -9.13
C THR A 258 -10.05 14.75 -8.76
N GLU A 259 -10.09 15.29 -7.54
CA GLU A 259 -11.16 16.17 -7.08
C GLU A 259 -11.29 17.41 -7.98
N LEU A 260 -10.18 18.08 -8.31
CA LEU A 260 -10.20 19.23 -9.18
C LEU A 260 -10.56 18.88 -10.64
N ALA A 261 -10.17 17.69 -11.13
CA ALA A 261 -10.58 17.23 -12.45
C ALA A 261 -12.09 16.91 -12.53
N LEU A 262 -12.70 16.44 -11.43
CA LEU A 262 -14.16 16.28 -11.34
C LEU A 262 -14.86 17.63 -11.41
N LEU A 263 -14.37 18.67 -10.72
CA LEU A 263 -14.88 20.04 -10.89
C LEU A 263 -14.72 20.53 -12.33
N ALA A 264 -13.65 20.14 -13.02
CA ALA A 264 -13.34 20.46 -14.41
C ALA A 264 -14.21 19.70 -15.43
N GLY A 265 -15.07 18.78 -14.99
CA GLY A 265 -16.05 18.09 -15.82
C GLY A 265 -15.69 16.67 -16.23
N ALA A 266 -14.80 15.99 -15.52
CA ALA A 266 -14.60 14.56 -15.67
C ALA A 266 -15.86 13.81 -15.19
N ASP A 267 -16.24 12.77 -15.96
CA ASP A 267 -17.41 11.93 -15.69
C ASP A 267 -17.04 10.63 -14.97
N ARG A 268 -15.79 10.19 -15.12
CA ARG A 268 -15.32 8.86 -14.73
C ARG A 268 -13.90 8.93 -14.14
N VAL A 269 -13.62 8.08 -13.17
CA VAL A 269 -12.32 8.01 -12.48
C VAL A 269 -11.81 6.58 -12.48
N GLU A 270 -10.59 6.39 -12.96
CA GLU A 270 -9.80 5.17 -12.78
C GLU A 270 -8.83 5.34 -11.62
N GLY A 271 -8.73 4.32 -10.78
CA GLY A 271 -7.81 4.30 -9.65
C GLY A 271 -7.82 2.95 -8.95
N THR A 272 -7.18 2.90 -7.79
CA THR A 272 -7.02 1.66 -7.02
C THR A 272 -7.44 1.86 -5.57
N LEU A 273 -7.69 0.76 -4.88
CA LEU A 273 -7.85 0.76 -3.44
C LEU A 273 -6.52 1.14 -2.78
N PHE A 274 -6.57 2.08 -1.85
CA PHE A 274 -5.41 2.60 -1.12
C PHE A 274 -4.28 3.17 -1.99
N GLY A 275 -4.55 3.45 -3.26
CA GLY A 275 -3.61 4.11 -4.16
C GLY A 275 -2.45 3.25 -4.66
N ASN A 276 -2.57 1.91 -4.65
CA ASN A 276 -1.53 1.04 -5.18
C ASN A 276 -1.31 1.25 -6.69
N GLY A 277 -0.08 1.11 -7.15
CA GLY A 277 0.27 1.23 -8.56
C GLY A 277 1.75 1.52 -8.80
N GLU A 278 2.09 1.72 -10.04
CA GLU A 278 3.47 2.03 -10.48
C GLU A 278 4.05 3.25 -9.75
N ARG A 279 5.34 3.20 -9.45
CA ARG A 279 6.14 4.26 -8.78
C ARG A 279 5.58 4.61 -7.40
N THR A 280 4.78 5.67 -7.28
CA THR A 280 4.14 6.13 -6.04
C THR A 280 2.66 5.74 -5.94
N GLY A 281 2.15 5.07 -6.98
CA GLY A 281 0.79 4.57 -7.05
C GLY A 281 -0.15 5.38 -7.92
N ASN A 282 -1.38 4.90 -8.01
CA ASN A 282 -2.54 5.56 -8.62
C ASN A 282 -3.25 6.46 -7.61
N VAL A 283 -4.28 7.18 -8.05
CA VAL A 283 -5.20 7.81 -7.12
C VAL A 283 -5.86 6.76 -6.22
N ASP A 284 -5.93 7.06 -4.94
CA ASP A 284 -6.67 6.26 -3.96
C ASP A 284 -8.18 6.56 -4.06
N ILE A 285 -8.93 5.65 -4.67
CA ILE A 285 -10.39 5.78 -4.84
C ILE A 285 -11.09 5.87 -3.48
N LEU A 286 -10.64 5.11 -2.48
CA LEU A 286 -11.29 5.14 -1.16
C LEU A 286 -11.16 6.50 -0.50
N THR A 287 -9.98 7.13 -0.59
CA THR A 287 -9.79 8.48 -0.06
C THR A 287 -10.69 9.49 -0.77
N VAL A 288 -10.79 9.47 -2.11
CA VAL A 288 -11.70 10.36 -2.85
C VAL A 288 -13.15 10.10 -2.46
N ALA A 289 -13.58 8.85 -2.37
CA ALA A 289 -14.93 8.47 -2.00
C ALA A 289 -15.31 8.93 -0.57
N TYR A 290 -14.40 8.73 0.41
CA TYR A 290 -14.63 9.22 1.77
C TYR A 290 -14.57 10.75 1.88
N ASN A 291 -13.77 11.42 1.05
CA ASN A 291 -13.79 12.87 0.96
C ASN A 291 -15.17 13.37 0.50
N MET A 292 -15.76 12.74 -0.51
CA MET A 292 -17.15 13.02 -0.94
C MET A 292 -18.16 12.75 0.19
N PHE A 293 -18.05 11.58 0.82
CA PHE A 293 -18.91 11.20 1.94
C PHE A 293 -18.86 12.23 3.07
N SER A 294 -17.68 12.73 3.43
CA SER A 294 -17.50 13.76 4.47
C SER A 294 -18.11 15.12 4.11
N GLN A 295 -18.48 15.32 2.85
CA GLN A 295 -19.18 16.52 2.34
C GLN A 295 -20.67 16.26 2.11
N GLY A 296 -21.21 15.11 2.54
CA GLY A 296 -22.61 14.76 2.37
C GLY A 296 -22.97 14.27 0.96
N ILE A 297 -21.98 13.86 0.16
CA ILE A 297 -22.18 13.33 -1.19
C ILE A 297 -22.09 11.81 -1.12
N ASN A 298 -23.12 11.11 -1.59
CA ASN A 298 -23.11 9.65 -1.68
C ASN A 298 -22.07 9.20 -2.71
N PRO A 299 -21.01 8.47 -2.32
CA PRO A 299 -19.98 8.00 -3.25
C PRO A 299 -20.46 6.85 -4.15
N GLU A 300 -21.66 6.31 -3.94
CA GLU A 300 -22.24 5.17 -4.66
C GLU A 300 -21.37 3.90 -4.60
N LEU A 301 -20.55 3.79 -3.57
CA LEU A 301 -19.76 2.60 -3.22
C LEU A 301 -20.14 2.12 -1.82
N ASN A 302 -20.15 0.80 -1.62
CA ASN A 302 -20.41 0.17 -0.32
C ASN A 302 -19.12 0.03 0.48
N ILE A 303 -18.68 1.12 1.12
CA ILE A 303 -17.39 1.25 1.80
C ILE A 303 -17.52 1.42 3.32
N GLU A 304 -18.61 0.96 3.93
CA GLU A 304 -18.90 1.11 5.36
C GLU A 304 -17.94 0.36 6.29
N ASN A 305 -17.11 -0.56 5.77
CA ASN A 305 -16.17 -1.35 6.57
C ASN A 305 -14.75 -1.33 5.98
N ILE A 306 -14.03 -0.23 6.23
CA ILE A 306 -12.65 -0.07 5.73
C ILE A 306 -11.67 -1.11 6.32
N ARG A 307 -11.96 -1.69 7.50
CA ARG A 307 -11.12 -2.74 8.09
C ARG A 307 -11.14 -4.01 7.26
N GLU A 308 -12.32 -4.46 6.86
CA GLU A 308 -12.46 -5.65 6.00
C GLU A 308 -11.79 -5.43 4.64
N ILE A 309 -11.99 -4.23 4.06
CA ILE A 309 -11.35 -3.86 2.79
C ILE A 309 -9.82 -3.92 2.92
N ALA A 310 -9.28 -3.34 3.99
CA ALA A 310 -7.85 -3.33 4.28
C ALA A 310 -7.29 -4.75 4.47
N GLU A 311 -7.97 -5.61 5.23
CA GLU A 311 -7.54 -6.98 5.47
C GLU A 311 -7.45 -7.81 4.18
N ILE A 312 -8.44 -7.69 3.29
CA ILE A 312 -8.44 -8.39 2.01
C ILE A 312 -7.35 -7.81 1.10
N TYR A 313 -7.25 -6.48 1.03
CA TYR A 313 -6.22 -5.81 0.24
C TYR A 313 -4.81 -6.23 0.67
N GLU A 314 -4.46 -6.12 1.96
CA GLU A 314 -3.13 -6.50 2.48
C GLU A 314 -2.81 -7.98 2.24
N ARG A 315 -3.82 -8.85 2.31
CA ARG A 315 -3.67 -10.29 2.04
C ARG A 315 -3.39 -10.57 0.55
N CYS A 316 -4.16 -9.95 -0.35
CA CYS A 316 -4.03 -10.16 -1.79
C CYS A 316 -2.78 -9.50 -2.37
N THR A 317 -2.46 -8.28 -1.93
CA THR A 317 -1.33 -7.50 -2.46
C THR A 317 -0.02 -7.75 -1.74
N LYS A 318 -0.06 -8.30 -0.52
CA LYS A 318 1.09 -8.48 0.39
C LYS A 318 1.75 -7.14 0.76
N MET A 319 1.02 -6.06 0.65
CA MET A 319 1.46 -4.70 0.99
C MET A 319 0.74 -4.19 2.22
N ASP A 320 1.50 -3.62 3.18
CA ASP A 320 0.93 -3.00 4.38
C ASP A 320 0.40 -1.59 4.07
N ILE A 321 -0.76 -1.24 4.63
CA ILE A 321 -1.30 0.11 4.56
C ILE A 321 -0.54 1.00 5.56
N PRO A 322 -0.04 2.18 5.14
CA PRO A 322 0.69 3.09 6.04
C PRO A 322 -0.14 3.47 7.28
N PRO A 323 0.46 3.53 8.49
CA PRO A 323 -0.26 3.82 9.74
C PRO A 323 -1.01 5.15 9.76
N ARG A 324 -0.63 6.11 8.92
CA ARG A 324 -1.28 7.43 8.76
C ARG A 324 -1.96 7.61 7.41
N HIS A 325 -2.25 6.51 6.72
CA HIS A 325 -3.04 6.55 5.48
C HIS A 325 -4.43 7.16 5.78
N PRO A 326 -4.93 8.08 4.97
CA PRO A 326 -6.25 8.68 5.19
C PRO A 326 -7.32 7.60 5.45
N TYR A 327 -8.15 7.82 6.46
CA TYR A 327 -9.25 6.94 6.91
C TYR A 327 -8.85 5.52 7.33
N ALA A 328 -7.93 4.83 6.62
CA ALA A 328 -7.56 3.44 6.84
C ALA A 328 -6.49 3.23 7.90
N GLY A 329 -5.55 4.16 8.02
CA GLY A 329 -4.37 4.02 8.86
C GLY A 329 -4.70 3.79 10.34
N LYS A 330 -3.92 2.94 10.99
CA LYS A 330 -4.13 2.55 12.39
C LYS A 330 -4.11 3.72 13.38
N LEU A 331 -3.49 4.85 13.01
CA LEU A 331 -3.34 6.03 13.87
C LEU A 331 -4.30 7.19 13.52
N VAL A 332 -5.14 7.03 12.50
CA VAL A 332 -5.95 8.15 11.98
C VAL A 332 -7.01 8.60 12.97
N PHE A 333 -7.65 7.67 13.67
CA PHE A 333 -8.68 7.95 14.68
C PHE A 333 -8.16 7.85 16.11
N THR A 334 -6.86 8.10 16.32
CA THR A 334 -6.21 8.09 17.61
C THR A 334 -5.73 9.48 17.98
N ALA A 335 -6.13 9.98 19.16
CA ALA A 335 -5.61 11.24 19.69
C ALA A 335 -4.55 10.98 20.75
N PHE A 336 -3.36 11.54 20.56
CA PHE A 336 -2.23 11.43 21.50
C PHE A 336 -2.15 12.62 22.47
N SER A 337 -2.69 13.78 22.08
CA SER A 337 -2.71 14.97 22.92
C SER A 337 -3.90 14.95 23.87
N GLY A 338 -3.67 15.17 25.17
CA GLY A 338 -4.75 15.22 26.16
C GLY A 338 -5.78 16.32 25.87
N SER A 339 -5.37 17.46 25.29
CA SER A 339 -6.29 18.52 24.90
C SER A 339 -7.17 18.14 23.72
N HIS A 340 -6.64 17.36 22.75
CA HIS A 340 -7.44 16.85 21.63
C HIS A 340 -8.42 15.78 22.12
N GLN A 341 -8.00 14.87 22.98
CA GLN A 341 -8.89 13.86 23.59
C GLN A 341 -10.05 14.52 24.35
N ASP A 342 -9.76 15.53 25.17
CA ASP A 342 -10.79 16.28 25.92
C ASP A 342 -11.79 16.98 24.98
N ALA A 343 -11.29 17.60 23.89
CA ALA A 343 -12.14 18.26 22.90
C ALA A 343 -13.03 17.26 22.14
N ILE A 344 -12.48 16.11 21.73
CA ILE A 344 -13.25 15.05 21.05
C ILE A 344 -14.33 14.51 22.00
N ASN A 345 -13.99 14.19 23.26
CA ASN A 345 -14.95 13.68 24.23
C ASN A 345 -16.08 14.68 24.48
N LYS A 346 -15.77 15.98 24.62
CA LYS A 346 -16.77 17.03 24.76
C LYS A 346 -17.63 17.18 23.50
N GLY A 347 -17.02 17.05 22.33
CA GLY A 347 -17.74 17.09 21.05
C GLY A 347 -18.73 15.93 20.92
N MET A 348 -18.31 14.70 21.22
CA MET A 348 -19.17 13.52 21.22
C MET A 348 -20.33 13.65 22.23
N GLN A 349 -20.04 14.13 23.44
CA GLN A 349 -21.09 14.37 24.43
C GLN A 349 -22.08 15.44 23.95
N ALA A 350 -21.59 16.58 23.44
CA ALA A 350 -22.44 17.66 22.95
C ALA A 350 -23.29 17.21 21.77
N LEU A 351 -22.75 16.41 20.85
CA LEU A 351 -23.51 15.84 19.73
C LEU A 351 -24.65 14.94 20.23
N HIS A 352 -24.36 14.07 21.21
CA HIS A 352 -25.35 13.20 21.83
C HIS A 352 -26.47 14.00 22.55
N GLU A 353 -26.11 15.03 23.36
CA GLU A 353 -27.05 15.86 24.10
C GLU A 353 -27.96 16.72 23.19
N ARG A 354 -27.42 17.20 22.05
CA ARG A 354 -28.17 18.04 21.10
C ARG A 354 -29.07 17.22 20.20
N GLY A 355 -28.82 15.89 20.04
CA GLY A 355 -29.50 15.07 19.04
C GLY A 355 -29.21 15.59 17.63
N GLY A 356 -27.94 15.98 17.38
CA GLY A 356 -27.53 16.65 16.15
C GLY A 356 -27.71 15.78 14.91
N GLU A 357 -28.24 16.41 13.84
CA GLU A 357 -28.41 15.78 12.53
C GLU A 357 -27.07 15.66 11.77
N PHE A 358 -26.15 16.59 12.04
CA PHE A 358 -24.85 16.68 11.37
C PHE A 358 -23.72 16.28 12.30
N TRP A 359 -22.65 15.69 11.71
CA TRP A 359 -21.43 15.36 12.44
C TRP A 359 -20.62 16.62 12.74
N GLU A 360 -20.47 16.96 14.02
CA GLU A 360 -19.78 18.17 14.48
C GLU A 360 -18.86 17.84 15.67
N VAL A 361 -17.88 16.96 15.47
CA VAL A 361 -16.91 16.58 16.49
C VAL A 361 -15.54 17.16 16.17
N PRO A 362 -14.90 17.92 17.09
CA PRO A 362 -13.56 18.47 16.87
C PRO A 362 -12.54 17.38 16.52
N TYR A 363 -11.64 17.67 15.56
CA TYR A 363 -10.57 16.81 15.11
C TYR A 363 -10.98 15.51 14.40
N LEU A 364 -12.24 15.19 14.28
CA LEU A 364 -12.75 14.03 13.55
C LEU A 364 -13.58 14.50 12.34
N PRO A 365 -13.04 14.41 11.12
CA PRO A 365 -13.73 14.90 9.91
C PRO A 365 -14.98 14.07 9.54
N ILE A 366 -15.05 12.84 10.00
CA ILE A 366 -16.19 11.92 9.86
C ILE A 366 -16.41 11.16 11.16
N ASP A 367 -17.58 10.55 11.34
CA ASP A 367 -17.80 9.55 12.38
C ASP A 367 -17.01 8.28 12.03
N PRO A 368 -16.05 7.85 12.85
CA PRO A 368 -15.33 6.61 12.59
C PRO A 368 -16.24 5.39 12.45
N SER A 369 -17.39 5.37 13.12
CA SER A 369 -18.33 4.26 13.08
C SER A 369 -19.00 4.07 11.70
N ASP A 370 -19.14 5.13 10.91
CA ASP A 370 -19.69 5.09 9.56
C ASP A 370 -18.80 4.31 8.57
N ILE A 371 -17.53 4.13 8.92
CA ILE A 371 -16.55 3.40 8.11
C ILE A 371 -16.01 2.15 8.80
N GLY A 372 -16.75 1.63 9.81
CA GLY A 372 -16.36 0.42 10.55
C GLY A 372 -15.12 0.61 11.45
N ARG A 373 -14.85 1.86 11.88
CA ARG A 373 -13.77 2.22 12.82
C ARG A 373 -14.35 2.69 14.14
N GLU A 374 -13.49 2.85 15.11
CA GLU A 374 -13.81 3.47 16.41
C GLU A 374 -12.79 4.56 16.71
N TYR A 375 -13.23 5.58 17.45
CA TYR A 375 -12.30 6.54 18.01
C TYR A 375 -11.58 5.92 19.21
N GLU A 376 -10.25 5.88 19.13
CA GLU A 376 -9.39 5.35 20.19
C GLU A 376 -8.61 6.51 20.84
N PRO A 377 -8.97 6.91 22.07
CA PRO A 377 -8.28 8.01 22.76
C PRO A 377 -6.79 7.70 23.03
N ILE A 378 -6.46 6.42 23.17
CA ILE A 378 -5.09 5.90 23.28
C ILE A 378 -5.07 4.57 22.52
N VAL A 379 -3.94 4.26 21.86
CA VAL A 379 -3.76 2.92 21.28
C VAL A 379 -3.80 1.88 22.40
N ARG A 380 -4.90 1.17 22.54
CA ARG A 380 -5.07 0.09 23.50
C ARG A 380 -5.12 -1.24 22.76
N ILE A 381 -4.46 -2.23 23.34
CA ILE A 381 -4.46 -3.60 22.82
C ILE A 381 -5.48 -4.41 23.60
N ASN A 382 -6.41 -5.04 22.90
CA ASN A 382 -7.36 -6.01 23.45
C ASN A 382 -7.13 -7.39 22.83
N SER A 383 -7.91 -8.38 23.28
CA SER A 383 -7.80 -9.77 22.80
C SER A 383 -8.08 -9.95 21.28
N GLN A 384 -8.68 -8.95 20.62
CA GLN A 384 -8.95 -8.94 19.19
C GLN A 384 -7.91 -8.15 18.38
N SER A 385 -7.01 -7.44 19.07
CA SER A 385 -5.92 -6.71 18.42
C SER A 385 -4.90 -7.73 17.90
N GLY A 386 -4.82 -7.91 16.59
CA GLY A 386 -3.96 -8.90 15.97
C GLY A 386 -2.46 -8.71 16.26
N LYS A 387 -1.63 -9.68 15.87
CA LYS A 387 -0.16 -9.76 16.08
C LYS A 387 0.60 -8.47 15.75
N GLY A 388 0.11 -7.70 14.77
CA GLY A 388 0.69 -6.43 14.36
C GLY A 388 0.50 -5.29 15.35
N GLY A 389 -0.59 -5.28 16.14
CA GLY A 389 -0.88 -4.21 17.10
C GLY A 389 0.14 -4.09 18.22
N VAL A 390 0.53 -5.21 18.80
CA VAL A 390 1.54 -5.26 19.88
C VAL A 390 2.91 -4.81 19.37
N ALA A 391 3.32 -5.32 18.19
CA ALA A 391 4.58 -4.93 17.57
C ALA A 391 4.61 -3.44 17.20
N PHE A 392 3.49 -2.90 16.74
CA PHE A 392 3.33 -1.49 16.46
C PHE A 392 3.49 -0.61 17.71
N VAL A 393 2.88 -0.98 18.84
CA VAL A 393 3.06 -0.26 20.11
C VAL A 393 4.52 -0.25 20.52
N MET A 394 5.21 -1.39 20.41
CA MET A 394 6.63 -1.50 20.78
C MET A 394 7.53 -0.65 19.90
N ASP A 395 7.29 -0.60 18.60
CA ASP A 395 8.07 0.25 17.67
C ASP A 395 7.76 1.73 17.88
N THR A 396 6.47 2.10 17.88
CA THR A 396 6.05 3.51 17.88
C THR A 396 6.33 4.23 19.20
N PHE A 397 6.07 3.57 20.34
CA PHE A 397 6.18 4.22 21.66
C PHE A 397 7.55 3.99 22.31
N TYR A 398 8.22 2.89 21.98
CA TYR A 398 9.44 2.48 22.68
C TYR A 398 10.64 2.23 21.76
N GLY A 399 10.47 2.32 20.44
CA GLY A 399 11.53 2.15 19.45
C GLY A 399 12.01 0.72 19.27
N PHE A 400 11.26 -0.29 19.76
CA PHE A 400 11.61 -1.71 19.61
C PHE A 400 11.02 -2.30 18.35
N LYS A 401 11.84 -2.47 17.31
CA LYS A 401 11.47 -3.13 16.06
C LYS A 401 11.55 -4.66 16.21
N LEU A 402 10.47 -5.25 16.68
CA LEU A 402 10.42 -6.69 16.91
C LEU A 402 10.57 -7.48 15.60
N PRO A 403 11.39 -8.56 15.55
CA PRO A 403 11.41 -9.48 14.41
C PRO A 403 10.04 -10.10 14.14
N LYS A 404 9.68 -10.31 12.87
CA LYS A 404 8.36 -10.87 12.47
C LYS A 404 8.02 -12.19 13.20
N GLY A 405 9.01 -13.07 13.39
CA GLY A 405 8.85 -14.32 14.13
C GLY A 405 8.45 -14.12 15.59
N MET A 406 8.90 -13.01 16.23
CA MET A 406 8.60 -12.67 17.62
C MET A 406 7.20 -12.06 17.80
N HIS A 407 6.59 -11.50 16.74
CA HIS A 407 5.27 -10.86 16.83
C HIS A 407 4.21 -11.78 17.43
N LYS A 408 4.18 -13.04 17.00
CA LYS A 408 3.21 -14.03 17.50
C LYS A 408 3.49 -14.38 18.96
N GLU A 409 4.74 -14.67 19.28
CA GLU A 409 5.13 -15.08 20.64
C GLU A 409 4.80 -14.00 21.66
N PHE A 410 5.11 -12.73 21.35
CA PHE A 410 4.83 -11.64 22.28
C PHE A 410 3.33 -11.26 22.29
N ALA A 411 2.63 -11.36 21.18
CA ALA A 411 1.17 -11.17 21.16
C ALA A 411 0.45 -12.20 22.05
N ASP A 412 0.90 -13.46 22.05
CA ASP A 412 0.35 -14.51 22.92
C ASP A 412 0.57 -14.21 24.42
N VAL A 413 1.68 -13.54 24.77
CA VAL A 413 1.93 -13.06 26.15
C VAL A 413 0.93 -11.97 26.53
N ILE A 414 0.75 -10.97 25.66
CA ILE A 414 -0.18 -9.85 25.89
C ILE A 414 -1.63 -10.33 25.91
N GLN A 415 -1.99 -11.29 25.05
CA GLN A 415 -3.34 -11.88 25.03
C GLN A 415 -3.71 -12.49 26.38
N LYS A 416 -2.80 -13.25 27.01
CA LYS A 416 -3.03 -13.84 28.34
C LYS A 416 -3.26 -12.77 29.44
N ILE A 417 -2.64 -11.60 29.30
CA ILE A 417 -2.85 -10.46 30.20
C ILE A 417 -4.22 -9.85 29.92
N SER A 418 -4.53 -9.59 28.63
CA SER A 418 -5.79 -9.02 28.19
C SER A 418 -7.01 -9.87 28.56
N GLU A 419 -6.91 -11.19 28.50
CA GLU A 419 -7.98 -12.12 28.89
C GLU A 419 -8.35 -12.01 30.38
N LYS A 420 -7.42 -11.55 31.20
CA LYS A 420 -7.64 -11.39 32.66
C LYS A 420 -8.16 -10.02 33.05
N GLN A 421 -7.75 -8.97 32.36
CA GLN A 421 -8.01 -7.57 32.78
C GLN A 421 -8.67 -6.71 31.67
N GLY A 422 -8.95 -7.26 30.50
CA GLY A 422 -9.52 -6.52 29.38
C GLY A 422 -8.44 -5.84 28.54
N GLU A 423 -8.53 -4.52 28.42
CA GLU A 423 -7.58 -3.73 27.64
C GLU A 423 -6.20 -3.63 28.33
N VAL A 424 -5.14 -3.60 27.53
CA VAL A 424 -3.75 -3.48 27.97
C VAL A 424 -3.16 -2.17 27.43
N ALA A 425 -2.77 -1.27 28.34
CA ALA A 425 -2.16 0.00 28.00
C ALA A 425 -0.70 -0.19 27.49
N PRO A 426 -0.16 0.76 26.70
CA PRO A 426 1.22 0.70 26.21
C PRO A 426 2.27 0.47 27.30
N GLU A 427 2.10 1.10 28.48
CA GLU A 427 3.00 0.96 29.61
C GLU A 427 3.00 -0.47 30.16
N GLN A 428 1.84 -1.11 30.21
CA GLN A 428 1.70 -2.50 30.65
C GLN A 428 2.29 -3.48 29.63
N ILE A 429 2.20 -3.15 28.32
CA ILE A 429 2.85 -3.91 27.24
C ILE A 429 4.36 -3.84 27.41
N MET A 430 4.91 -2.64 27.66
CA MET A 430 6.34 -2.48 27.88
C MET A 430 6.81 -3.16 29.18
N GLU A 431 6.01 -3.13 30.23
CA GLU A 431 6.30 -3.85 31.47
C GLU A 431 6.32 -5.37 31.23
N ALA A 432 5.33 -5.90 30.53
CA ALA A 432 5.29 -7.31 30.12
C ALA A 432 6.51 -7.69 29.29
N PHE A 433 6.90 -6.83 28.34
CA PHE A 433 8.09 -7.04 27.52
C PHE A 433 9.38 -7.07 28.35
N LYS A 434 9.52 -6.14 29.30
CA LYS A 434 10.66 -6.13 30.25
C LYS A 434 10.73 -7.43 31.04
N ASN A 435 9.61 -7.81 31.66
CA ASN A 435 9.54 -8.97 32.52
C ASN A 435 9.80 -10.27 31.76
N GLU A 436 9.27 -10.37 30.54
CA GLU A 436 9.37 -11.59 29.76
C GLU A 436 10.74 -11.72 29.05
N TYR A 437 11.30 -10.63 28.52
CA TYR A 437 12.47 -10.69 27.64
C TYR A 437 13.72 -9.96 28.18
N LEU A 438 13.60 -8.83 28.87
CA LEU A 438 14.74 -8.00 29.26
C LEU A 438 15.25 -8.28 30.68
N GLU A 439 14.34 -8.55 31.59
CA GLU A 439 14.66 -8.76 33.02
C GLU A 439 14.65 -10.24 33.40
N ARG A 440 14.63 -11.14 32.45
CA ARG A 440 14.75 -12.59 32.63
C ARG A 440 16.18 -12.95 33.01
N LYS A 441 16.60 -12.53 34.24
CA LYS A 441 17.98 -12.66 34.76
C LYS A 441 18.17 -13.86 35.71
N GLU A 442 17.12 -14.60 35.98
CA GLU A 442 17.14 -15.78 36.83
C GLU A 442 16.73 -17.01 36.02
N PRO A 443 17.35 -18.18 36.30
CA PRO A 443 18.39 -18.39 37.33
C PRO A 443 19.78 -17.93 36.88
N MET A 444 20.01 -17.64 35.58
CA MET A 444 21.32 -17.28 35.08
C MET A 444 21.38 -15.79 34.73
N HIS A 445 22.38 -15.10 35.29
CA HIS A 445 22.60 -13.69 34.99
C HIS A 445 24.02 -13.43 34.48
N PHE A 446 24.10 -12.91 33.25
CA PHE A 446 25.35 -12.46 32.66
C PHE A 446 26.01 -11.33 33.44
N ARG A 447 27.29 -11.49 33.81
CA ARG A 447 28.07 -10.49 34.52
C ARG A 447 29.12 -9.83 33.66
N LYS A 448 30.01 -10.61 33.06
CA LYS A 448 31.16 -10.12 32.31
C LYS A 448 31.55 -11.11 31.21
N CYS A 449 32.02 -10.58 30.08
CA CYS A 449 32.62 -11.36 29.03
C CYS A 449 33.94 -10.73 28.59
N ARG A 450 34.91 -11.57 28.28
CA ARG A 450 36.13 -11.20 27.57
C ARG A 450 36.14 -11.99 26.25
N ILE A 451 36.28 -11.27 25.15
CA ILE A 451 36.36 -11.84 23.81
C ILE A 451 37.75 -11.53 23.28
N THR A 452 38.40 -12.51 22.72
CA THR A 452 39.74 -12.42 22.15
C THR A 452 39.80 -13.26 20.88
N ASP A 453 40.53 -12.77 19.89
CA ASP A 453 40.84 -13.57 18.72
C ASP A 453 41.86 -14.65 19.12
N THR A 454 41.69 -15.85 18.56
CA THR A 454 42.55 -17.00 18.75
C THR A 454 42.72 -17.71 17.43
N GLU A 455 43.69 -18.64 17.35
CA GLU A 455 43.87 -19.55 16.20
C GLU A 455 43.44 -20.93 16.59
N THR A 456 42.78 -21.63 15.67
CA THR A 456 42.51 -23.06 15.79
C THR A 456 43.76 -23.86 15.45
N GLY A 457 43.81 -25.15 15.83
CA GLY A 457 44.97 -26.01 15.61
C GLY A 457 45.40 -26.23 14.14
N ASP A 458 44.56 -25.84 13.20
CA ASP A 458 44.75 -25.81 11.75
C ASP A 458 45.12 -24.43 11.19
N GLY A 459 45.29 -23.42 12.07
CA GLY A 459 45.73 -22.06 11.71
C GLY A 459 44.63 -21.12 11.22
N GLU A 460 43.36 -21.48 11.38
CA GLU A 460 42.25 -20.59 11.09
C GLU A 460 41.95 -19.64 12.28
N PHE A 461 41.49 -18.43 11.98
CA PHE A 461 41.06 -17.46 13.00
C PHE A 461 39.78 -17.94 13.66
N ALA A 462 39.75 -17.89 14.97
CA ALA A 462 38.60 -18.20 15.80
C ALA A 462 38.42 -17.15 16.89
N THR A 463 37.25 -17.11 17.49
CA THR A 463 36.93 -16.26 18.64
C THR A 463 36.86 -17.07 19.92
N LEU A 464 37.66 -16.72 20.93
CA LEU A 464 37.56 -17.24 22.29
C LEU A 464 36.72 -16.31 23.13
N ALA A 465 35.63 -16.81 23.70
CA ALA A 465 34.79 -16.10 24.67
C ALA A 465 34.96 -16.71 26.06
N LYS A 466 35.36 -15.88 27.03
CA LYS A 466 35.35 -16.21 28.45
C LYS A 466 34.25 -15.45 29.15
N VAL A 467 33.24 -16.14 29.69
CA VAL A 467 32.04 -15.58 30.24
C VAL A 467 31.97 -15.85 31.75
N ILE A 468 31.69 -14.80 32.51
CA ILE A 468 31.38 -14.87 33.96
C ILE A 468 29.89 -14.59 34.12
N TYR A 469 29.18 -15.48 34.79
CA TYR A 469 27.73 -15.38 35.04
C TYR A 469 27.41 -15.87 36.47
N THR A 470 26.24 -15.54 36.97
CA THR A 470 25.70 -16.16 38.18
C THR A 470 24.61 -17.14 37.81
N ASP A 471 24.58 -18.30 38.47
CA ASP A 471 23.55 -19.32 38.37
C ASP A 471 23.00 -19.58 39.77
N HIS A 472 21.69 -19.29 39.99
CA HIS A 472 21.09 -19.28 41.33
C HIS A 472 21.91 -18.46 42.35
N GLY A 473 22.45 -17.32 41.91
CA GLY A 473 23.27 -16.44 42.74
C GLY A 473 24.73 -16.87 42.92
N ILE A 474 25.14 -18.04 42.44
CA ILE A 474 26.51 -18.54 42.54
C ILE A 474 27.28 -18.15 41.28
N GLU A 475 28.44 -17.50 41.44
CA GLU A 475 29.30 -17.14 40.34
C GLU A 475 29.92 -18.36 39.65
N LYS A 476 29.79 -18.44 38.35
CA LYS A 476 30.35 -19.51 37.48
C LYS A 476 31.04 -18.89 36.29
N THR A 477 31.87 -19.68 35.63
CA THR A 477 32.60 -19.26 34.44
C THR A 477 32.58 -20.37 33.41
N PHE A 478 32.44 -20.01 32.13
CA PHE A 478 32.70 -20.91 31.03
C PHE A 478 33.58 -20.26 29.95
N GLU A 479 34.19 -21.07 29.12
CA GLU A 479 34.95 -20.66 27.94
C GLU A 479 34.38 -21.41 26.73
N GLY A 480 34.35 -20.75 25.59
CA GLY A 480 33.97 -21.38 24.33
C GLY A 480 34.73 -20.80 23.15
N VAL A 481 34.96 -21.60 22.14
CA VAL A 481 35.63 -21.21 20.90
C VAL A 481 34.69 -21.42 19.73
N GLY A 482 34.61 -20.41 18.86
CA GLY A 482 33.71 -20.40 17.69
C GLY A 482 34.18 -19.49 16.57
N ASN A 483 33.42 -19.44 15.50
CA ASN A 483 33.74 -18.60 14.34
C ASN A 483 33.40 -17.10 14.56
N GLY A 484 32.81 -16.76 15.71
CA GLY A 484 32.50 -15.42 16.15
C GLY A 484 31.94 -15.39 17.57
N PRO A 485 31.69 -14.21 18.16
CA PRO A 485 31.31 -14.08 19.57
C PRO A 485 30.05 -14.89 19.94
N ILE A 486 29.01 -14.88 19.09
CA ILE A 486 27.74 -15.57 19.35
C ILE A 486 27.96 -17.10 19.35
N ASP A 487 28.66 -17.64 18.32
CA ASP A 487 28.95 -19.06 18.21
C ASP A 487 29.85 -19.55 19.36
N ALA A 488 30.87 -18.76 19.72
CA ALA A 488 31.77 -19.10 20.85
C ALA A 488 30.98 -19.16 22.17
N ILE A 489 30.06 -18.24 22.41
CA ILE A 489 29.25 -18.24 23.64
C ILE A 489 28.25 -19.39 23.63
N GLN A 490 27.59 -19.65 22.50
CA GLN A 490 26.68 -20.78 22.35
C GLN A 490 27.38 -22.10 22.72
N ARG A 491 28.53 -22.40 22.10
CA ARG A 491 29.28 -23.63 22.37
C ARG A 491 29.75 -23.73 23.82
N GLY A 492 30.33 -22.65 24.37
CA GLY A 492 30.74 -22.64 25.77
C GLY A 492 29.60 -22.83 26.75
N MET A 493 28.39 -22.33 26.41
CA MET A 493 27.18 -22.50 27.21
C MET A 493 26.64 -23.93 27.10
N GLU A 494 26.67 -24.54 25.90
CA GLU A 494 26.29 -25.93 25.69
C GLU A 494 27.16 -26.88 26.53
N ASP A 495 28.49 -26.68 26.49
CA ASP A 495 29.45 -27.48 27.28
C ASP A 495 29.26 -27.30 28.80
N ALA A 496 29.07 -26.06 29.26
CA ALA A 496 28.96 -25.74 30.68
C ALA A 496 27.65 -26.20 31.31
N LEU A 497 26.57 -26.22 30.55
CA LEU A 497 25.21 -26.50 31.05
C LEU A 497 24.70 -27.88 30.62
N GLY A 498 25.39 -28.57 29.71
CA GLY A 498 24.93 -29.85 29.15
C GLY A 498 23.67 -29.74 28.32
N ILE A 499 23.44 -28.60 27.65
CA ILE A 499 22.28 -28.33 26.79
C ILE A 499 22.67 -28.35 25.32
N GLN A 500 21.72 -28.54 24.44
CA GLN A 500 21.93 -28.49 22.97
C GLN A 500 21.01 -27.38 22.40
N ILE A 501 21.59 -26.24 22.11
CA ILE A 501 20.89 -25.09 21.58
C ILE A 501 21.44 -24.69 20.22
N LYS A 502 20.61 -24.00 19.42
CA LYS A 502 21.06 -23.42 18.16
C LYS A 502 20.42 -22.06 17.97
N VAL A 503 21.23 -21.07 17.61
CA VAL A 503 20.74 -19.76 17.15
C VAL A 503 20.12 -19.93 15.77
N MET A 504 18.80 -19.68 15.68
CA MET A 504 18.03 -19.81 14.43
C MET A 504 18.00 -18.50 13.66
N ASP A 505 17.92 -17.39 14.39
CA ASP A 505 17.86 -16.04 13.81
C ASP A 505 18.43 -15.02 14.81
N TYR A 506 18.97 -13.95 14.24
CA TYR A 506 19.62 -12.87 14.97
C TYR A 506 19.32 -11.54 14.30
N ASN A 507 18.75 -10.62 15.05
CA ASN A 507 18.43 -9.28 14.59
C ASN A 507 18.86 -8.24 15.61
N GLU A 508 19.29 -7.07 15.13
CA GLU A 508 19.66 -5.95 16.00
C GLU A 508 19.33 -4.60 15.34
N HIS A 509 19.09 -3.60 16.18
CA HIS A 509 18.98 -2.21 15.75
C HIS A 509 19.29 -1.25 16.88
N ALA A 510 19.62 0.00 16.55
CA ALA A 510 19.80 1.06 17.53
C ALA A 510 18.44 1.58 18.04
N LEU A 511 18.29 1.76 19.35
CA LEU A 511 17.08 2.32 19.99
C LEU A 511 17.01 3.85 19.87
N ALA A 512 18.12 4.51 19.56
CA ALA A 512 18.19 5.95 19.36
C ALA A 512 19.32 6.29 18.37
N ALA A 513 19.35 7.52 17.87
CA ALA A 513 20.43 8.00 17.03
C ALA A 513 21.63 8.48 17.87
N GLY A 514 22.86 8.35 17.31
CA GLY A 514 24.11 8.86 17.89
C GLY A 514 25.04 7.78 18.45
N SER A 515 26.32 8.13 18.67
CA SER A 515 27.39 7.21 19.05
C SER A 515 27.25 6.60 20.46
N GLY A 516 26.38 7.17 21.31
CA GLY A 516 26.03 6.65 22.63
C GLY A 516 24.73 5.85 22.68
N ALA A 517 24.10 5.61 21.52
CA ALA A 517 22.85 4.88 21.44
C ALA A 517 22.98 3.45 21.95
N GLN A 518 21.95 2.96 22.64
CA GLN A 518 21.84 1.55 22.99
C GLN A 518 21.31 0.76 21.78
N ALA A 519 21.82 -0.45 21.59
CA ALA A 519 21.29 -1.42 20.64
C ALA A 519 20.40 -2.44 21.36
N ALA A 520 19.27 -2.77 20.73
CA ALA A 520 18.48 -3.94 21.07
C ALA A 520 18.91 -5.10 20.17
N SER A 521 19.16 -6.26 20.76
CA SER A 521 19.49 -7.50 20.07
C SER A 521 18.44 -8.56 20.39
N TYR A 522 17.91 -9.21 19.37
CA TYR A 522 16.89 -10.27 19.44
C TYR A 522 17.52 -11.57 19.00
N ILE A 523 17.52 -12.56 19.87
CA ILE A 523 18.12 -13.88 19.63
C ILE A 523 17.01 -14.91 19.63
N HIS A 524 16.84 -15.60 18.50
CA HIS A 524 15.92 -16.73 18.36
C HIS A 524 16.68 -18.03 18.58
N LEU A 525 16.37 -18.74 19.67
CA LEU A 525 16.99 -20.01 19.99
C LEU A 525 16.02 -21.18 19.81
N ILE A 526 16.59 -22.33 19.45
CA ILE A 526 15.92 -23.63 19.52
C ILE A 526 16.69 -24.55 20.47
N ASP A 527 15.97 -25.26 21.34
CA ASP A 527 16.46 -26.45 22.02
C ASP A 527 16.39 -27.62 21.04
N GLN A 528 17.54 -28.16 20.65
CA GLN A 528 17.62 -29.21 19.63
C GLN A 528 17.10 -30.58 20.13
N VAL A 529 16.92 -30.72 21.46
CA VAL A 529 16.39 -31.95 22.07
C VAL A 529 14.86 -31.95 22.08
N SER A 530 14.25 -30.87 22.55
CA SER A 530 12.79 -30.76 22.66
C SER A 530 12.12 -30.17 21.40
N GLY A 531 12.87 -29.51 20.55
CA GLY A 531 12.36 -28.74 19.39
C GLY A 531 11.66 -27.43 19.78
N LYS A 532 11.67 -27.03 21.04
CA LYS A 532 11.07 -25.76 21.49
C LYS A 532 11.92 -24.57 21.05
N THR A 533 11.26 -23.50 20.63
CA THR A 533 11.91 -22.24 20.24
C THR A 533 11.46 -21.09 21.14
N THR A 534 12.30 -20.08 21.28
CA THR A 534 11.95 -18.83 21.97
C THR A 534 12.86 -17.69 21.57
N TYR A 535 12.40 -16.46 21.78
CA TYR A 535 13.22 -15.27 21.65
C TYR A 535 13.75 -14.82 23.02
N GLY A 536 14.97 -14.26 23.01
CA GLY A 536 15.51 -13.48 24.12
C GLY A 536 15.97 -12.13 23.62
N VAL A 537 15.86 -11.10 24.45
CA VAL A 537 16.23 -9.73 24.08
C VAL A 537 17.26 -9.19 25.04
N GLY A 538 18.27 -8.51 24.51
CA GLY A 538 19.27 -7.81 25.29
C GLY A 538 19.48 -6.39 24.82
N ILE A 539 19.76 -5.47 25.75
CA ILE A 539 20.05 -4.07 25.46
C ILE A 539 21.41 -3.70 26.02
N SER A 540 22.22 -3.02 25.21
CA SER A 540 23.50 -2.45 25.64
C SER A 540 23.99 -1.40 24.64
N SER A 541 24.86 -0.46 25.09
CA SER A 541 25.64 0.41 24.21
C SER A 541 26.72 -0.35 23.43
N ASN A 542 27.00 -1.61 23.77
CA ASN A 542 27.89 -2.50 23.06
C ASN A 542 27.05 -3.65 22.47
N ILE A 543 27.08 -3.77 21.14
CA ILE A 543 26.28 -4.74 20.35
C ILE A 543 26.52 -6.17 20.84
N THR A 544 27.77 -6.59 21.01
CA THR A 544 28.10 -7.93 21.49
C THR A 544 27.51 -8.20 22.88
N ARG A 545 27.55 -7.22 23.78
CA ARG A 545 26.91 -7.35 25.11
C ARG A 545 25.39 -7.45 25.03
N ALA A 546 24.77 -6.72 24.10
CA ALA A 546 23.34 -6.83 23.85
C ALA A 546 22.99 -8.27 23.42
N SER A 547 23.74 -8.83 22.49
CA SER A 547 23.54 -10.19 21.99
C SER A 547 23.75 -11.25 23.08
N ILE A 548 24.79 -11.12 23.91
CA ILE A 548 25.03 -12.02 25.05
C ILE A 548 23.85 -12.00 26.04
N ARG A 549 23.36 -10.82 26.38
CA ARG A 549 22.19 -10.67 27.25
C ARG A 549 20.94 -11.32 26.63
N GLY A 550 20.78 -11.19 25.30
CA GLY A 550 19.71 -11.86 24.56
C GLY A 550 19.80 -13.38 24.64
N ILE A 551 21.01 -13.96 24.50
CA ILE A 551 21.22 -15.40 24.66
C ILE A 551 20.86 -15.87 26.07
N PHE A 552 21.34 -15.20 27.10
CA PHE A 552 21.01 -15.54 28.49
C PHE A 552 19.51 -15.44 28.77
N SER A 553 18.85 -14.39 28.28
CA SER A 553 17.40 -14.25 28.38
C SER A 553 16.67 -15.42 27.69
N ALA A 554 17.07 -15.77 26.46
CA ALA A 554 16.46 -16.86 25.72
C ALA A 554 16.67 -18.22 26.43
N VAL A 555 17.86 -18.50 26.93
CA VAL A 555 18.16 -19.74 27.66
C VAL A 555 17.34 -19.82 28.97
N ASN A 556 17.25 -18.72 29.73
CA ASN A 556 16.40 -18.67 30.92
C ASN A 556 14.92 -18.93 30.61
N ARG A 557 14.43 -18.44 29.46
CA ARG A 557 13.05 -18.68 29.00
C ARG A 557 12.81 -20.10 28.48
N LEU A 558 13.84 -20.72 27.92
CA LEU A 558 13.71 -22.01 27.24
C LEU A 558 13.76 -23.18 28.24
N PHE A 559 14.57 -23.05 29.27
CA PHE A 559 14.87 -24.15 30.21
C PHE A 559 14.34 -23.93 31.64
N TYR A 560 13.97 -22.68 31.99
CA TYR A 560 13.55 -22.33 33.36
C TYR A 560 12.29 -21.43 33.31
#